data_dc7be16257823c5196c136874d4e41d2
#
_entry.id   dc7be16257823c5196c136874d4e41d2
#
_cell.length_a   1.000
_cell.length_b   1.000
_cell.length_c   1.000
_cell.angle_alpha   90.00
_cell.angle_beta   90.00
_cell.angle_gamma   90.00
#
_symmetry.space_group_name_H-M   'P 1'
#
loop_
_entity.id
_entity.type
_entity.pdbx_description
1 polymer ?
#
loop_
_entity_poly.entity_id
_entity_poly.type
_entity_poly.pdbx_seq_one_letter_code
_entity_poly.pdbx_strand_id
1 'polypeptide(L)'
;MNRIDVHPSAIVDNGANIGPRTRIWHWTHICSGAVVGDDCSFGQNVFVGNDVKIGNNCKIQNNVSIFDSVILENDVFCGPSMVFTNVHNPRAKINRKNEYRKTIVKKGATIGANST
;
A
#
# COMPACT_ATOMS: atom_id res chain seq x y z
N MET A 1 13.44 -18.69 -4.31
CA MET A 1 14.27 -17.91 -3.40
C MET A 1 13.42 -17.00 -2.54
N ASN A 2 13.75 -16.88 -1.26
CA ASN A 2 12.96 -16.09 -0.31
C ASN A 2 13.45 -14.65 -0.24
N ARG A 3 13.78 -14.07 -1.37
CA ARG A 3 14.40 -12.76 -1.43
C ARG A 3 13.40 -11.65 -1.72
N ILE A 4 13.58 -10.54 -1.03
CA ILE A 4 12.86 -9.29 -1.31
C ILE A 4 13.73 -8.47 -2.26
N ASP A 5 13.14 -7.96 -3.32
CA ASP A 5 13.86 -7.17 -4.33
C ASP A 5 13.50 -5.69 -4.12
N VAL A 6 14.38 -4.96 -3.45
CA VAL A 6 14.16 -3.55 -3.13
C VAL A 6 15.12 -2.68 -3.93
N HIS A 7 14.57 -1.77 -4.72
CA HIS A 7 15.39 -0.82 -5.46
C HIS A 7 16.12 0.11 -4.49
N PRO A 8 17.40 0.47 -4.76
CA PRO A 8 18.16 1.34 -3.85
C PRO A 8 17.52 2.68 -3.51
N SER A 9 16.68 3.23 -4.39
CA SER A 9 15.98 4.48 -4.12
C SER A 9 14.74 4.32 -3.24
N ALA A 10 14.27 3.09 -3.03
CA ALA A 10 13.11 2.83 -2.19
C ALA A 10 13.50 2.87 -0.72
N ILE A 11 12.55 3.28 0.11
CA ILE A 11 12.75 3.33 1.56
C ILE A 11 11.78 2.35 2.21
N VAL A 12 12.33 1.35 2.89
CA VAL A 12 11.54 0.42 3.70
C VAL A 12 11.97 0.66 5.14
N ASP A 13 11.08 1.20 5.95
CA ASP A 13 11.41 1.52 7.34
C ASP A 13 11.62 0.25 8.15
N ASN A 14 12.50 0.33 9.15
CA ASN A 14 12.72 -0.78 10.06
C ASN A 14 11.40 -1.13 10.75
N GLY A 15 11.10 -2.42 10.83
CA GLY A 15 9.85 -2.90 11.42
C GLY A 15 8.79 -3.27 10.41
N ALA A 16 8.90 -2.82 9.17
CA ALA A 16 7.98 -3.25 8.12
C ALA A 16 8.17 -4.76 7.88
N ASN A 17 7.04 -5.47 7.80
CA ASN A 17 7.02 -6.90 7.55
C ASN A 17 6.74 -7.15 6.08
N ILE A 18 7.70 -7.68 5.34
CA ILE A 18 7.56 -7.88 3.90
C ILE A 18 7.85 -9.34 3.58
N GLY A 19 6.88 -10.02 2.97
CA GLY A 19 7.01 -11.41 2.60
C GLY A 19 7.99 -11.63 1.43
N PRO A 20 8.45 -12.86 1.25
CA PRO A 20 9.43 -13.19 0.23
C PRO A 20 8.92 -12.97 -1.18
N ARG A 21 9.84 -12.76 -2.12
CA ARG A 21 9.59 -12.55 -3.54
C ARG A 21 8.78 -11.30 -3.87
N THR A 22 8.63 -10.39 -2.91
CA THR A 22 8.00 -9.09 -3.13
C THR A 22 9.02 -8.15 -3.75
N ARG A 23 8.58 -7.36 -4.73
CA ARG A 23 9.41 -6.38 -5.44
C ARG A 23 8.96 -4.98 -5.11
N ILE A 24 9.90 -4.12 -4.73
CA ILE A 24 9.66 -2.73 -4.39
C ILE A 24 10.51 -1.86 -5.30
N TRP A 25 9.86 -1.06 -6.13
CA TRP A 25 10.52 -0.32 -7.19
C TRP A 25 10.95 1.08 -6.75
N HIS A 26 11.24 1.98 -7.70
CA HIS A 26 11.84 3.28 -7.43
C HIS A 26 10.99 4.18 -6.54
N TRP A 27 11.63 4.87 -5.61
CA TRP A 27 11.05 5.91 -4.75
C TRP A 27 9.78 5.50 -4.00
N THR A 28 9.62 4.25 -3.75
CA THR A 28 8.53 3.74 -2.92
C THR A 28 8.93 3.82 -1.46
N HIS A 29 8.00 4.21 -0.60
CA HIS A 29 8.21 4.28 0.84
C HIS A 29 7.21 3.38 1.55
N ILE A 30 7.72 2.43 2.31
CA ILE A 30 6.90 1.53 3.13
C ILE A 30 7.19 1.81 4.58
N CYS A 31 6.17 2.22 5.32
CA CYS A 31 6.31 2.59 6.72
C CYS A 31 6.49 1.38 7.63
N SER A 32 7.02 1.61 8.83
CA SER A 32 7.43 0.54 9.75
C SER A 32 6.29 -0.36 10.22
N GLY A 33 5.06 0.16 10.28
CA GLY A 33 3.90 -0.61 10.72
C GLY A 33 3.18 -1.37 9.61
N ALA A 34 3.70 -1.37 8.40
CA ALA A 34 3.07 -2.06 7.27
C ALA A 34 3.37 -3.56 7.32
N VAL A 35 2.38 -4.36 6.93
CA VAL A 35 2.53 -5.82 6.77
C VAL A 35 2.18 -6.16 5.32
N VAL A 36 3.15 -6.70 4.60
CA VAL A 36 3.02 -7.04 3.18
C VAL A 36 3.27 -8.53 3.01
N GLY A 37 2.40 -9.19 2.26
CA GLY A 37 2.52 -10.62 2.02
C GLY A 37 3.59 -10.99 0.99
N ASP A 38 3.47 -12.21 0.49
CA ASP A 38 4.41 -12.78 -0.47
C ASP A 38 4.05 -12.39 -1.90
N ASP A 39 5.04 -12.38 -2.79
CA ASP A 39 4.84 -12.22 -4.23
C ASP A 39 4.12 -10.95 -4.63
N CYS A 40 4.22 -9.90 -3.83
CA CYS A 40 3.65 -8.60 -4.17
C CYS A 40 4.59 -7.81 -5.07
N SER A 41 4.04 -6.84 -5.79
CA SER A 41 4.87 -5.91 -6.55
C SER A 41 4.37 -4.48 -6.37
N PHE A 42 5.31 -3.59 -6.11
CA PHE A 42 5.06 -2.17 -5.95
C PHE A 42 5.75 -1.43 -7.08
N GLY A 43 4.98 -0.67 -7.82
CA GLY A 43 5.53 0.19 -8.86
C GLY A 43 6.28 1.37 -8.28
N GLN A 44 6.46 2.36 -9.10
CA GLN A 44 7.23 3.56 -8.80
C GLN A 44 6.41 4.53 -7.97
N ASN A 45 7.04 5.16 -6.97
CA ASN A 45 6.44 6.24 -6.18
C ASN A 45 5.15 5.79 -5.48
N VAL A 46 5.19 4.65 -4.80
CA VAL A 46 4.08 4.13 -3.99
C VAL A 46 4.35 4.47 -2.52
N PHE A 47 3.32 4.90 -1.82
CA PHE A 47 3.40 5.10 -0.38
C PHE A 47 2.53 4.08 0.34
N VAL A 48 3.08 3.42 1.36
CA VAL A 48 2.36 2.46 2.19
C VAL A 48 2.45 2.90 3.64
N GLY A 49 1.32 3.24 4.22
CA GLY A 49 1.25 3.78 5.58
C GLY A 49 1.44 2.73 6.67
N ASN A 50 1.40 3.17 7.92
CA ASN A 50 1.74 2.32 9.05
C ASN A 50 0.66 1.28 9.33
N ASP A 51 -0.55 1.53 9.38
CA ASP A 51 -1.59 0.56 9.71
C ASP A 51 -2.19 -0.04 8.43
N VAL A 52 -1.33 -0.59 7.58
CA VAL A 52 -1.71 -1.17 6.30
C VAL A 52 -1.39 -2.64 6.28
N LYS A 53 -2.32 -3.45 5.81
CA LYS A 53 -2.11 -4.90 5.62
C LYS A 53 -2.37 -5.24 4.17
N ILE A 54 -1.40 -5.87 3.54
CA ILE A 54 -1.48 -6.26 2.14
C ILE A 54 -1.26 -7.77 2.07
N GLY A 55 -2.23 -8.47 1.49
CA GLY A 55 -2.16 -9.92 1.33
C GLY A 55 -1.13 -10.36 0.31
N ASN A 56 -1.23 -11.59 -0.14
CA ASN A 56 -0.29 -12.18 -1.09
C ASN A 56 -0.65 -11.81 -2.53
N ASN A 57 0.35 -11.75 -3.39
CA ASN A 57 0.18 -11.58 -4.83
C ASN A 57 -0.61 -10.33 -5.21
N CYS A 58 -0.44 -9.26 -4.45
CA CYS A 58 -1.03 -7.97 -4.78
C CYS A 58 -0.12 -7.19 -5.72
N LYS A 59 -0.72 -6.42 -6.64
CA LYS A 59 0.02 -5.59 -7.59
C LYS A 59 -0.43 -4.15 -7.43
N ILE A 60 0.47 -3.32 -6.97
CA ILE A 60 0.22 -1.90 -6.76
C ILE A 60 1.03 -1.13 -7.80
N GLN A 61 0.33 -0.44 -8.68
CA GLN A 61 0.95 0.27 -9.79
C GLN A 61 1.52 1.62 -9.35
N ASN A 62 2.06 2.39 -10.29
CA ASN A 62 2.76 3.64 -9.99
C ASN A 62 1.84 4.69 -9.38
N ASN A 63 2.41 5.52 -8.51
CA ASN A 63 1.76 6.71 -7.95
C ASN A 63 0.52 6.40 -7.12
N VAL A 64 0.54 5.30 -6.38
CA VAL A 64 -0.56 4.94 -5.48
C VAL A 64 -0.12 5.18 -4.05
N SER A 65 -0.96 5.87 -3.27
CA SER A 65 -0.76 6.03 -1.83
C SER A 65 -1.76 5.17 -1.09
N ILE A 66 -1.27 4.26 -0.27
CA ILE A 66 -2.10 3.41 0.57
C ILE A 66 -1.97 3.93 1.99
N PHE A 67 -3.00 4.66 2.43
CA PHE A 67 -2.99 5.29 3.74
C PHE A 67 -3.33 4.32 4.86
N ASP A 68 -3.13 4.76 6.09
CA ASP A 68 -3.41 3.96 7.27
C ASP A 68 -4.84 3.41 7.25
N SER A 69 -5.00 2.22 7.80
CA SER A 69 -6.29 1.52 7.92
C SER A 69 -6.84 0.94 6.61
N VAL A 70 -6.00 0.78 5.60
CA VAL A 70 -6.37 0.06 4.37
C VAL A 70 -5.89 -1.39 4.49
N ILE A 71 -6.77 -2.31 4.16
CA ILE A 71 -6.47 -3.74 4.09
C ILE A 71 -6.75 -4.22 2.67
N LEU A 72 -5.72 -4.73 2.00
CA LEU A 72 -5.88 -5.40 0.71
C LEU A 72 -5.79 -6.90 0.94
N GLU A 73 -6.82 -7.64 0.56
CA GLU A 73 -6.78 -9.10 0.62
C GLU A 73 -5.93 -9.64 -0.54
N ASN A 74 -5.81 -10.96 -0.66
CA ASN A 74 -4.96 -11.56 -1.68
C ASN A 74 -5.42 -11.20 -3.10
N ASP A 75 -4.49 -11.16 -4.04
CA ASP A 75 -4.77 -11.01 -5.47
C ASP A 75 -5.48 -9.70 -5.83
N VAL A 76 -5.21 -8.62 -5.10
CA VAL A 76 -5.77 -7.31 -5.40
C VAL A 76 -4.85 -6.56 -6.37
N PHE A 77 -5.46 -5.90 -7.36
CA PHE A 77 -4.75 -5.04 -8.30
C PHE A 77 -5.18 -3.59 -8.09
N CYS A 78 -4.21 -2.71 -7.83
CA CYS A 78 -4.42 -1.27 -7.74
C CYS A 78 -3.83 -0.61 -8.98
N GLY A 79 -4.67 -0.05 -9.84
CA GLY A 79 -4.24 0.61 -11.07
C GLY A 79 -3.45 1.89 -10.80
N PRO A 80 -2.68 2.36 -11.78
CA PRO A 80 -1.83 3.54 -11.57
C PRO A 80 -2.65 4.78 -11.23
N SER A 81 -2.14 5.55 -10.28
CA SER A 81 -2.73 6.81 -9.83
C SER A 81 -4.15 6.68 -9.27
N MET A 82 -4.59 5.48 -8.88
CA MET A 82 -5.84 5.36 -8.15
C MET A 82 -5.65 5.94 -6.74
N VAL A 83 -6.72 6.38 -6.11
CA VAL A 83 -6.66 7.12 -4.85
C VAL A 83 -7.52 6.46 -3.78
N PHE A 84 -6.91 6.16 -2.64
CA PHE A 84 -7.64 5.83 -1.42
C PHE A 84 -7.87 7.10 -0.62
N THR A 85 -9.03 7.21 0.01
CA THR A 85 -9.29 8.27 0.99
C THR A 85 -9.62 7.62 2.32
N ASN A 86 -9.12 8.18 3.41
CA ASN A 86 -9.29 7.58 4.74
C ASN A 86 -10.04 8.47 5.72
N VAL A 87 -10.45 9.66 5.31
CA VAL A 87 -11.24 10.58 6.14
C VAL A 87 -12.46 11.02 5.36
N HIS A 88 -13.65 10.82 5.96
CA HIS A 88 -14.91 11.10 5.27
C HIS A 88 -15.09 12.59 4.93
N ASN A 89 -14.76 13.49 5.85
CA ASN A 89 -14.84 14.94 5.65
C ASN A 89 -13.53 15.59 6.05
N PRO A 90 -12.47 15.52 5.21
CA PRO A 90 -11.18 16.09 5.59
C PRO A 90 -11.21 17.59 5.69
N ARG A 91 -10.58 18.14 6.73
CA ARG A 91 -10.44 19.58 6.94
C ARG A 91 -9.06 19.87 7.51
N ALA A 92 -8.36 20.83 6.92
CA ALA A 92 -7.00 21.14 7.29
C ALA A 92 -6.85 21.58 8.76
N LYS A 93 -7.84 22.30 9.29
CA LYS A 93 -7.77 22.84 10.67
C LYS A 93 -8.22 21.83 11.73
N ILE A 94 -8.74 20.71 11.35
CA ILE A 94 -9.30 19.72 12.27
C ILE A 94 -8.54 18.42 12.13
N ASN A 95 -7.98 17.94 13.24
CA ASN A 95 -7.34 16.63 13.24
C ASN A 95 -8.43 15.55 13.29
N ARG A 96 -8.57 14.83 12.18
CA ARG A 96 -9.54 13.75 12.06
C ARG A 96 -8.92 12.37 12.09
N LYS A 97 -7.71 12.25 12.64
CA LYS A 97 -7.02 10.98 12.68
C LYS A 97 -7.84 9.88 13.36
N ASN A 98 -8.60 10.23 14.39
CA ASN A 98 -9.48 9.29 15.08
C ASN A 98 -10.72 8.92 14.25
N GLU A 99 -10.95 9.58 13.15
CA GLU A 99 -12.07 9.32 12.25
C GLU A 99 -11.67 8.51 11.02
N TYR A 100 -10.41 8.03 10.96
CA TYR A 100 -9.97 7.19 9.86
C TYR A 100 -10.79 5.91 9.84
N ARG A 101 -11.42 5.64 8.72
CA ARG A 101 -12.24 4.45 8.52
C ARG A 101 -11.40 3.37 7.89
N LYS A 102 -11.57 2.14 8.39
CA LYS A 102 -10.93 0.99 7.80
C LYS A 102 -11.52 0.74 6.41
N THR A 103 -10.65 0.57 5.42
CA THR A 103 -11.04 0.21 4.06
C THR A 103 -10.55 -1.19 3.78
N ILE A 104 -11.45 -2.06 3.37
CA ILE A 104 -11.10 -3.44 3.04
C ILE A 104 -11.38 -3.68 1.57
N VAL A 105 -10.33 -4.06 0.83
CA VAL A 105 -10.46 -4.43 -0.58
C VAL A 105 -10.39 -5.96 -0.65
N LYS A 106 -11.48 -6.56 -1.07
CA LYS A 106 -11.66 -8.00 -1.03
C LYS A 106 -10.82 -8.72 -2.09
N LYS A 107 -10.57 -9.98 -1.84
CA LYS A 107 -9.75 -10.86 -2.68
C LYS A 107 -10.12 -10.75 -4.15
N GLY A 108 -9.12 -10.59 -4.99
CA GLY A 108 -9.29 -10.58 -6.44
C GLY A 108 -9.83 -9.29 -7.03
N ALA A 109 -10.09 -8.25 -6.21
CA ALA A 109 -10.62 -7.00 -6.72
C ALA A 109 -9.59 -6.27 -7.58
N THR A 110 -10.09 -5.58 -8.59
CA THR A 110 -9.28 -4.70 -9.44
C THR A 110 -9.80 -3.28 -9.32
N ILE A 111 -8.91 -2.36 -8.97
CA ILE A 111 -9.24 -0.93 -8.92
C ILE A 111 -8.60 -0.28 -10.13
N GLY A 112 -9.42 0.31 -11.00
CA GLY A 112 -8.94 0.89 -12.25
C GLY A 112 -8.05 2.11 -12.07
N ALA A 113 -7.30 2.46 -13.11
CA ALA A 113 -6.45 3.63 -13.11
C ALA A 113 -7.25 4.90 -12.83
N ASN A 114 -6.66 5.81 -12.05
CA ASN A 114 -7.26 7.11 -11.69
C ASN A 114 -8.58 7.02 -10.93
N SER A 115 -8.97 5.85 -10.43
CA SER A 115 -10.15 5.71 -9.59
C SER A 115 -9.95 6.40 -8.23
N THR A 116 -11.04 6.82 -7.65
CA THR A 116 -11.02 7.45 -6.33
C THR A 116 -11.96 6.73 -5.37
#